data_dc91f34dd3eee68077197366d9dd11c5
#
_entry.id   dc91f34dd3eee68077197366d9dd11c5
#
_cell.length_a   1.000
_cell.length_b   1.000
_cell.length_c   1.000
_cell.angle_alpha   90.00
_cell.angle_beta   90.00
_cell.angle_gamma   90.00
#
_symmetry.space_group_name_H-M   'P 1'
#
loop_
_entity.id
_entity.type
_entity.pdbx_description
1 polymer ?
#
loop_
_entity_poly.entity_id
_entity_poly.type
_entity_poly.pdbx_seq_one_letter_code
_entity_poly.pdbx_strand_id
1 'polypeptide(L)'
;LLPLIQIKNLTVDFPGTESSGPALQDFSIELHRGEMMAVVGESGSGKSVMSLTLMNLLSKSARVVNGSILFSPGGRESVQLLGMPEKKYRSFRGSQMAMIFQEPMTSLNPVMTCGSQVTEQLVLHKKISGRQAKSEALLLFEKVQLPEPERIYNTYPHQLSGGQKQRVMIAMAISCKPSLLICDEPTTALDVRVQKTILDLLKSLRHSENMGMIFITHDLGLVADMADRAVVMLKGRVVESGRVKDIFTNPRHPYTRGLLMCRPALHTKGERLPVISDFSEATLSEMVITGPGLISSPVIIKSNPVPEESKDILLTIKGLYIRYAGDKNWLGREKYGIHAVQDVSFDVYRGETLGIVGESGSGKTTLGRAVLGLIKPVSGNISYGDLDLNRMSQSELLKFRRNIQIVFQDPYSSLNPRIMVGTAISETLKVHEKLNRVERKTRVLKMLEKVDMKPEHFNRYPHAFSGGQRQRIVIARALTLDPGFVVFDESVSALDVSVQAQVLNLINDLKKSLGFTAVFISHDLSVIRYLCDRVLVMEKGLIVESGPTETVYTYPKTKYTRSLIDAIPGSSPLPPH
;
A
#
# COMPACT_ATOMS: atom_id res chain seq x y z
N LEU A 1 31.20 -18.79 12.31
CA LEU A 1 29.83 -19.30 12.31
C LEU A 1 29.31 -19.37 10.89
N LEU A 2 28.62 -20.46 10.54
CA LEU A 2 27.96 -20.59 9.24
C LEU A 2 26.83 -19.54 9.11
N PRO A 3 26.55 -19.01 7.89
CA PRO A 3 25.39 -18.19 7.67
C PRO A 3 24.11 -18.95 8.07
N LEU A 4 23.12 -18.23 8.61
CA LEU A 4 21.82 -18.81 8.99
C LEU A 4 21.12 -19.45 7.80
N ILE A 5 21.11 -18.73 6.68
CA ILE A 5 20.60 -19.19 5.39
C ILE A 5 21.60 -18.84 4.30
N GLN A 6 21.87 -19.80 3.40
CA GLN A 6 22.68 -19.58 2.21
C GLN A 6 21.94 -20.18 1.02
N ILE A 7 21.61 -19.32 0.05
CA ILE A 7 21.01 -19.70 -1.23
C ILE A 7 22.06 -19.52 -2.30
N LYS A 8 22.27 -20.51 -3.16
CA LYS A 8 23.19 -20.44 -4.29
C LYS A 8 22.52 -20.86 -5.58
N ASN A 9 22.61 -20.01 -6.60
CA ASN A 9 22.18 -20.22 -7.98
C ASN A 9 20.76 -20.78 -8.12
N LEU A 10 19.84 -20.31 -7.25
CA LEU A 10 18.45 -20.78 -7.23
C LEU A 10 17.72 -20.30 -8.48
N THR A 11 17.22 -21.27 -9.27
CA THR A 11 16.41 -21.01 -10.46
C THR A 11 15.06 -21.71 -10.32
N VAL A 12 13.98 -20.94 -10.45
CA VAL A 12 12.60 -21.42 -10.33
C VAL A 12 11.82 -21.00 -11.57
N ASP A 13 11.13 -21.96 -12.17
CA ASP A 13 10.34 -21.78 -13.38
C ASP A 13 8.88 -22.22 -13.18
N PHE A 14 7.98 -21.63 -13.99
CA PHE A 14 6.56 -21.97 -14.07
C PHE A 14 6.22 -22.41 -15.49
N PRO A 15 6.39 -23.69 -15.84
CA PRO A 15 6.09 -24.19 -17.18
C PRO A 15 4.65 -23.91 -17.60
N GLY A 16 4.48 -23.40 -18.81
CA GLY A 16 3.14 -23.12 -19.37
C GLY A 16 2.57 -21.73 -19.08
N THR A 17 3.31 -20.84 -18.42
CA THR A 17 2.98 -19.42 -18.38
C THR A 17 3.56 -18.69 -19.60
N GLU A 18 2.84 -17.70 -20.11
CA GLU A 18 3.30 -16.85 -21.24
C GLU A 18 4.50 -15.94 -20.88
N SER A 19 5.03 -16.07 -19.66
CA SER A 19 6.19 -15.30 -19.21
C SER A 19 7.46 -15.74 -19.92
N SER A 20 8.22 -14.81 -20.45
CA SER A 20 9.45 -15.01 -21.24
C SER A 20 10.68 -15.41 -20.41
N GLY A 21 10.54 -16.23 -19.36
CA GLY A 21 11.67 -16.70 -18.55
C GLY A 21 11.31 -17.18 -17.16
N PRO A 22 12.29 -17.76 -16.43
CA PRO A 22 12.09 -18.24 -15.07
C PRO A 22 11.76 -17.10 -14.09
N ALA A 23 10.92 -17.40 -13.11
CA ALA A 23 10.50 -16.43 -12.08
C ALA A 23 11.65 -16.08 -11.11
N LEU A 24 12.61 -16.98 -10.92
CA LEU A 24 13.90 -16.72 -10.30
C LEU A 24 15.00 -17.29 -11.19
N GLN A 25 16.09 -16.54 -11.35
CA GLN A 25 17.22 -16.93 -12.17
C GLN A 25 18.54 -16.62 -11.44
N ASP A 26 19.31 -17.69 -11.18
CA ASP A 26 20.64 -17.61 -10.52
C ASP A 26 20.64 -16.81 -9.22
N PHE A 27 19.54 -16.87 -8.47
CA PHE A 27 19.38 -16.11 -7.23
C PHE A 27 20.32 -16.64 -6.15
N SER A 28 21.14 -15.77 -5.59
CA SER A 28 22.11 -16.12 -4.55
C SER A 28 22.15 -15.06 -3.46
N ILE A 29 21.98 -15.49 -2.19
CA ILE A 29 22.09 -14.64 -1.00
C ILE A 29 22.64 -15.42 0.19
N GLU A 30 23.18 -14.67 1.17
CA GLU A 30 23.56 -15.17 2.48
C GLU A 30 23.00 -14.24 3.55
N LEU A 31 22.38 -14.83 4.58
CA LEU A 31 21.85 -14.12 5.75
C LEU A 31 22.47 -14.69 7.03
N HIS A 32 22.86 -13.82 7.93
CA HIS A 32 23.42 -14.18 9.22
C HIS A 32 22.40 -14.07 10.36
N ARG A 33 22.71 -14.68 11.51
CA ARG A 33 21.86 -14.53 12.71
C ARG A 33 21.85 -13.09 13.19
N GLY A 34 20.69 -12.61 13.63
CA GLY A 34 20.52 -11.23 14.08
C GLY A 34 20.54 -10.18 12.97
N GLU A 35 20.83 -10.58 11.73
CA GLU A 35 20.84 -9.71 10.55
C GLU A 35 19.42 -9.54 9.99
N MET A 36 19.07 -8.33 9.55
CA MET A 36 17.89 -8.06 8.74
C MET A 36 18.30 -7.71 7.31
N MET A 37 17.90 -8.55 6.38
CA MET A 37 18.10 -8.35 4.95
C MET A 37 16.81 -7.96 4.28
N ALA A 38 16.78 -6.79 3.65
CA ALA A 38 15.66 -6.40 2.80
C ALA A 38 15.78 -7.01 1.41
N VAL A 39 14.65 -7.46 0.86
CA VAL A 39 14.52 -7.88 -0.54
C VAL A 39 13.52 -6.95 -1.21
N VAL A 40 14.00 -6.15 -2.17
CA VAL A 40 13.22 -5.10 -2.81
C VAL A 40 13.13 -5.26 -4.32
N GLY A 41 12.12 -4.67 -4.94
CA GLY A 41 11.88 -4.70 -6.38
C GLY A 41 10.40 -4.53 -6.70
N GLU A 42 10.06 -4.33 -7.95
CA GLU A 42 8.67 -4.21 -8.41
C GLU A 42 7.88 -5.51 -8.26
N SER A 43 6.55 -5.42 -8.36
CA SER A 43 5.66 -6.59 -8.43
C SER A 43 6.08 -7.49 -9.60
N GLY A 44 6.11 -8.80 -9.37
CA GLY A 44 6.58 -9.76 -10.37
C GLY A 44 8.11 -9.88 -10.48
N SER A 45 8.92 -9.21 -9.66
CA SER A 45 10.39 -9.37 -9.65
C SER A 45 10.89 -10.69 -9.05
N GLY A 46 10.00 -11.53 -8.48
CA GLY A 46 10.36 -12.85 -7.92
C GLY A 46 10.46 -12.91 -6.39
N LYS A 47 10.23 -11.81 -5.65
CA LYS A 47 10.39 -11.75 -4.17
C LYS A 47 9.58 -12.82 -3.44
N SER A 48 8.27 -12.89 -3.69
CA SER A 48 7.40 -13.89 -3.05
C SER A 48 7.68 -15.32 -3.55
N VAL A 49 8.18 -15.48 -4.79
CA VAL A 49 8.62 -16.81 -5.26
C VAL A 49 9.81 -17.28 -4.44
N MET A 50 10.77 -16.42 -4.14
CA MET A 50 11.92 -16.71 -3.28
C MET A 50 11.46 -17.14 -1.87
N SER A 51 10.60 -16.35 -1.23
CA SER A 51 10.10 -16.65 0.12
C SER A 51 9.30 -17.95 0.19
N LEU A 52 8.43 -18.20 -0.79
CA LEU A 52 7.66 -19.45 -0.90
C LEU A 52 8.56 -20.66 -1.20
N THR A 53 9.66 -20.48 -1.96
CA THR A 53 10.65 -21.55 -2.18
C THR A 53 11.36 -21.90 -0.88
N LEU A 54 11.77 -20.88 -0.09
CA LEU A 54 12.38 -21.08 1.23
C LEU A 54 11.45 -21.79 2.21
N MET A 55 10.14 -21.63 2.06
CA MET A 55 9.15 -22.30 2.92
C MET A 55 8.64 -23.61 2.32
N ASN A 56 9.10 -24.02 1.14
CA ASN A 56 8.58 -25.15 0.37
C ASN A 56 7.05 -25.08 0.19
N LEU A 57 6.56 -23.89 -0.15
CA LEU A 57 5.14 -23.57 -0.34
C LEU A 57 4.80 -23.16 -1.78
N LEU A 58 5.69 -23.44 -2.72
CA LEU A 58 5.42 -23.21 -4.14
C LEU A 58 4.22 -24.01 -4.62
N SER A 59 3.50 -23.46 -5.59
CA SER A 59 2.42 -24.19 -6.28
C SER A 59 2.98 -25.42 -7.00
N LYS A 60 2.15 -26.42 -7.24
CA LYS A 60 2.53 -27.64 -7.96
C LYS A 60 2.98 -27.40 -9.41
N SER A 61 2.63 -26.25 -9.98
CA SER A 61 3.06 -25.82 -11.32
C SER A 61 4.49 -25.29 -11.35
N ALA A 62 5.05 -24.91 -10.19
CA ALA A 62 6.42 -24.41 -10.10
C ALA A 62 7.43 -25.54 -10.09
N ARG A 63 8.59 -25.31 -10.74
CA ARG A 63 9.73 -26.21 -10.75
C ARG A 63 10.98 -25.50 -10.28
N VAL A 64 11.67 -26.06 -9.28
CA VAL A 64 13.05 -25.67 -8.97
C VAL A 64 13.96 -26.39 -9.98
N VAL A 65 14.57 -25.60 -10.86
CA VAL A 65 15.41 -26.11 -11.96
C VAL A 65 16.83 -26.37 -11.47
N ASN A 66 17.37 -25.46 -10.67
CA ASN A 66 18.74 -25.51 -10.15
C ASN A 66 18.85 -24.80 -8.81
N GLY A 67 19.93 -25.03 -8.08
CA GLY A 67 20.32 -24.32 -6.88
C GLY A 67 20.47 -25.17 -5.65
N SER A 68 20.89 -24.53 -4.56
CA SER A 68 20.94 -25.12 -3.22
C SER A 68 20.47 -24.12 -2.17
N ILE A 69 19.84 -24.62 -1.12
CA ILE A 69 19.40 -23.84 0.04
C ILE A 69 19.90 -24.53 1.30
N LEU A 70 20.92 -23.95 1.94
CA LEU A 70 21.48 -24.43 3.19
C LEU A 70 20.95 -23.61 4.36
N PHE A 71 20.40 -24.30 5.36
CA PHE A 71 19.88 -23.68 6.58
C PHE A 71 20.64 -24.16 7.80
N SER A 72 21.15 -23.25 8.62
CA SER A 72 22.01 -23.53 9.78
C SER A 72 21.45 -22.91 11.07
N PRO A 73 20.34 -23.45 11.63
CA PRO A 73 19.70 -22.86 12.80
C PRO A 73 20.58 -22.82 14.05
N GLY A 74 21.53 -23.76 14.19
CA GLY A 74 22.51 -23.81 15.28
C GLY A 74 23.85 -23.13 14.97
N GLY A 75 24.08 -22.69 13.72
CA GLY A 75 25.33 -22.06 13.28
C GLY A 75 26.54 -22.98 13.17
N ARG A 76 26.42 -24.27 13.46
CA ARG A 76 27.49 -25.29 13.40
C ARG A 76 27.31 -26.29 12.26
N GLU A 77 26.08 -26.69 12.01
CA GLU A 77 25.72 -27.65 10.97
C GLU A 77 24.69 -27.00 10.03
N SER A 78 24.79 -27.34 8.74
CA SER A 78 23.85 -26.90 7.73
C SER A 78 23.00 -28.06 7.23
N VAL A 79 21.76 -27.82 6.94
CA VAL A 79 20.80 -28.76 6.38
C VAL A 79 20.38 -28.25 5.01
N GLN A 80 20.48 -29.11 3.98
CA GLN A 80 19.96 -28.81 2.65
C GLN A 80 18.44 -28.92 2.66
N LEU A 81 17.77 -27.80 2.31
CA LEU A 81 16.31 -27.72 2.30
C LEU A 81 15.70 -28.25 0.99
N LEU A 82 16.35 -27.99 -0.16
CA LEU A 82 15.83 -28.48 -1.45
C LEU A 82 15.89 -29.99 -1.53
N GLY A 83 14.79 -30.60 -1.99
CA GLY A 83 14.66 -32.04 -2.08
C GLY A 83 14.39 -32.76 -0.74
N MET A 84 14.24 -32.02 0.36
CA MET A 84 13.90 -32.59 1.66
C MET A 84 12.46 -33.13 1.65
N PRO A 85 12.25 -34.37 2.22
CA PRO A 85 10.89 -34.90 2.36
C PRO A 85 9.98 -33.99 3.17
N GLU A 86 8.74 -33.81 2.72
CA GLU A 86 7.75 -32.89 3.30
C GLU A 86 7.55 -33.11 4.82
N LYS A 87 7.52 -34.36 5.27
CA LYS A 87 7.42 -34.71 6.69
C LYS A 87 8.54 -34.10 7.53
N LYS A 88 9.76 -34.06 7.01
CA LYS A 88 10.93 -33.45 7.67
C LYS A 88 10.86 -31.92 7.56
N TYR A 89 10.42 -31.41 6.41
CA TYR A 89 10.28 -29.98 6.21
C TYR A 89 9.27 -29.35 7.18
N ARG A 90 8.15 -30.02 7.46
CA ARG A 90 7.14 -29.59 8.45
C ARG A 90 7.71 -29.38 9.85
N SER A 91 8.77 -30.11 10.24
CA SER A 91 9.39 -29.91 11.54
C SER A 91 10.16 -28.57 11.64
N PHE A 92 10.56 -28.00 10.52
CA PHE A 92 11.22 -26.67 10.48
C PHE A 92 10.20 -25.53 10.36
N ARG A 93 9.13 -25.71 9.58
CA ARG A 93 8.07 -24.69 9.42
C ARG A 93 7.33 -24.48 10.74
N GLY A 94 7.18 -23.22 11.15
CA GLY A 94 6.54 -22.82 12.39
C GLY A 94 7.42 -22.96 13.64
N SER A 95 8.46 -23.80 13.60
CA SER A 95 9.38 -24.00 14.73
C SER A 95 10.70 -23.25 14.58
N GLN A 96 11.44 -23.49 13.50
CA GLN A 96 12.75 -22.89 13.22
C GLN A 96 12.70 -21.80 12.15
N MET A 97 11.77 -21.91 11.22
CA MET A 97 11.48 -20.93 10.18
C MET A 97 10.00 -20.54 10.25
N ALA A 98 9.71 -19.26 10.24
CA ALA A 98 8.35 -18.76 10.22
C ALA A 98 8.19 -17.69 9.14
N MET A 99 6.95 -17.46 8.69
CA MET A 99 6.63 -16.48 7.68
C MET A 99 5.40 -15.66 8.09
N ILE A 100 5.50 -14.36 7.91
CA ILE A 100 4.39 -13.41 7.95
C ILE A 100 4.00 -13.15 6.50
N PHE A 101 2.78 -13.50 6.12
CA PHE A 101 2.27 -13.35 4.75
C PHE A 101 1.75 -11.94 4.50
N GLN A 102 1.66 -11.57 3.23
CA GLN A 102 1.28 -10.23 2.76
C GLN A 102 -0.12 -9.79 3.22
N GLU A 103 -1.09 -10.70 3.23
CA GLU A 103 -2.48 -10.38 3.57
C GLU A 103 -2.93 -11.04 4.87
N PRO A 104 -3.18 -10.25 5.95
CA PRO A 104 -3.72 -10.80 7.21
C PRO A 104 -5.11 -11.42 7.06
N MET A 105 -5.89 -10.93 6.09
CA MET A 105 -7.27 -11.38 5.88
C MET A 105 -7.36 -12.82 5.36
N THR A 106 -6.39 -13.24 4.55
CA THR A 106 -6.32 -14.59 3.97
C THR A 106 -5.48 -15.55 4.80
N SER A 107 -4.61 -15.02 5.68
CA SER A 107 -3.68 -15.81 6.49
C SER A 107 -4.27 -16.35 7.79
N LEU A 108 -5.25 -15.63 8.35
CA LEU A 108 -5.99 -16.06 9.55
C LEU A 108 -7.28 -16.79 9.16
N ASN A 109 -7.52 -17.94 9.79
CA ASN A 109 -8.76 -18.69 9.59
C ASN A 109 -9.96 -17.92 10.19
N PRO A 110 -10.93 -17.46 9.38
CA PRO A 110 -12.03 -16.61 9.86
C PRO A 110 -13.02 -17.32 10.79
N VAL A 111 -13.05 -18.64 10.81
CA VAL A 111 -13.96 -19.44 11.64
C VAL A 111 -13.31 -19.97 12.94
N MET A 112 -12.04 -19.57 13.20
CA MET A 112 -11.33 -19.88 14.45
C MET A 112 -11.03 -18.59 15.22
N THR A 113 -11.05 -18.66 16.55
CA THR A 113 -10.63 -17.50 17.38
C THR A 113 -9.12 -17.23 17.20
N CYS A 114 -8.71 -15.99 17.42
CA CYS A 114 -7.31 -15.60 17.26
C CYS A 114 -6.39 -16.36 18.23
N GLY A 115 -6.84 -16.56 19.46
CA GLY A 115 -6.08 -17.31 20.46
C GLY A 115 -5.93 -18.78 20.12
N SER A 116 -6.99 -19.44 19.58
CA SER A 116 -6.91 -20.85 19.20
C SER A 116 -5.88 -21.11 18.12
N GLN A 117 -5.73 -20.18 17.15
CA GLN A 117 -4.75 -20.32 16.05
C GLN A 117 -3.30 -20.21 16.55
N VAL A 118 -3.02 -19.32 17.53
CA VAL A 118 -1.70 -19.23 18.16
C VAL A 118 -1.44 -20.47 19.05
N THR A 119 -2.44 -20.92 19.80
CA THR A 119 -2.35 -22.09 20.68
C THR A 119 -2.09 -23.37 19.90
N GLU A 120 -2.70 -23.54 18.72
CA GLU A 120 -2.46 -24.68 17.83
C GLU A 120 -0.98 -24.85 17.49
N GLN A 121 -0.29 -23.76 17.11
CA GLN A 121 1.15 -23.76 16.82
C GLN A 121 1.98 -24.20 18.02
N LEU A 122 1.67 -23.70 19.21
CA LEU A 122 2.36 -24.03 20.46
C LEU A 122 2.20 -25.51 20.83
N VAL A 123 0.97 -26.03 20.74
CA VAL A 123 0.69 -27.45 21.02
C VAL A 123 1.41 -28.35 20.01
N LEU A 124 1.35 -28.00 18.73
CA LEU A 124 1.94 -28.82 17.67
C LEU A 124 3.47 -28.91 17.77
N HIS A 125 4.15 -27.80 17.97
CA HIS A 125 5.61 -27.71 17.89
C HIS A 125 6.32 -27.84 19.23
N LYS A 126 5.76 -27.28 20.32
CA LYS A 126 6.35 -27.40 21.67
C LYS A 126 5.84 -28.59 22.47
N LYS A 127 4.77 -29.26 21.98
CA LYS A 127 4.14 -30.41 22.65
C LYS A 127 3.72 -30.13 24.11
N ILE A 128 3.30 -28.90 24.39
CA ILE A 128 2.80 -28.47 25.70
C ILE A 128 1.29 -28.69 25.80
N SER A 129 0.78 -28.72 27.04
CA SER A 129 -0.67 -28.86 27.26
C SER A 129 -1.44 -27.63 26.77
N GLY A 130 -2.72 -27.78 26.40
CA GLY A 130 -3.56 -26.67 25.96
C GLY A 130 -3.66 -25.53 26.97
N ARG A 131 -3.63 -25.84 28.28
CA ARG A 131 -3.64 -24.83 29.34
C ARG A 131 -2.35 -24.00 29.35
N GLN A 132 -1.20 -24.63 29.21
CA GLN A 132 0.10 -23.95 29.08
C GLN A 132 0.19 -23.15 27.80
N ALA A 133 -0.29 -23.71 26.67
CA ALA A 133 -0.31 -23.02 25.39
C ALA A 133 -1.19 -21.77 25.42
N LYS A 134 -2.35 -21.79 26.13
CA LYS A 134 -3.18 -20.59 26.32
C LYS A 134 -2.43 -19.52 27.12
N SER A 135 -1.75 -19.87 28.19
CA SER A 135 -0.96 -18.92 29.00
C SER A 135 0.17 -18.31 28.16
N GLU A 136 0.91 -19.12 27.38
CA GLU A 136 1.94 -18.60 26.47
C GLU A 136 1.37 -17.70 25.36
N ALA A 137 0.20 -18.06 24.80
CA ALA A 137 -0.45 -17.24 23.78
C ALA A 137 -0.86 -15.86 24.31
N LEU A 138 -1.33 -15.77 25.55
CA LEU A 138 -1.65 -14.48 26.20
C LEU A 138 -0.39 -13.63 26.39
N LEU A 139 0.72 -14.23 26.87
CA LEU A 139 2.01 -13.53 26.98
C LEU A 139 2.54 -13.05 25.60
N LEU A 140 2.33 -13.84 24.55
CA LEU A 140 2.67 -13.42 23.19
C LEU A 140 1.81 -12.23 22.73
N PHE A 141 0.52 -12.21 23.06
CA PHE A 141 -0.35 -11.07 22.75
C PHE A 141 0.08 -9.80 23.47
N GLU A 142 0.50 -9.91 24.74
CA GLU A 142 1.13 -8.78 25.46
C GLU A 142 2.43 -8.33 24.79
N LYS A 143 3.30 -9.28 24.42
CA LYS A 143 4.58 -9.00 23.74
C LYS A 143 4.40 -8.26 22.42
N VAL A 144 3.37 -8.59 21.64
CA VAL A 144 3.02 -7.86 20.41
C VAL A 144 2.11 -6.66 20.66
N GLN A 145 1.95 -6.23 21.93
CA GLN A 145 1.19 -5.05 22.34
C GLN A 145 -0.27 -5.05 21.87
N LEU A 146 -0.94 -6.19 21.89
CA LEU A 146 -2.37 -6.26 21.66
C LEU A 146 -3.12 -5.74 22.90
N PRO A 147 -4.11 -4.84 22.74
CA PRO A 147 -4.93 -4.40 23.87
C PRO A 147 -5.85 -5.54 24.31
N GLU A 148 -6.11 -5.64 25.62
CA GLU A 148 -7.03 -6.64 26.19
C GLU A 148 -6.75 -8.08 25.68
N PRO A 149 -5.56 -8.68 25.96
CA PRO A 149 -5.14 -9.97 25.40
C PRO A 149 -6.17 -11.09 25.56
N GLU A 150 -6.83 -11.18 26.72
CA GLU A 150 -7.86 -12.20 26.99
C GLU A 150 -9.11 -12.04 26.10
N ARG A 151 -9.53 -10.81 25.84
CA ARG A 151 -10.63 -10.53 24.93
C ARG A 151 -10.26 -10.93 23.51
N ILE A 152 -9.07 -10.50 23.03
CA ILE A 152 -8.60 -10.81 21.67
C ILE A 152 -8.39 -12.31 21.51
N TYR A 153 -7.95 -13.02 22.54
CA TYR A 153 -7.83 -14.49 22.51
C TYR A 153 -9.15 -15.17 22.07
N ASN A 154 -10.27 -14.67 22.57
CA ASN A 154 -11.60 -15.21 22.30
C ASN A 154 -12.31 -14.56 21.10
N THR A 155 -11.66 -13.61 20.41
CA THR A 155 -12.24 -12.83 19.31
C THR A 155 -11.89 -13.49 17.96
N TYR A 156 -12.81 -13.40 17.00
CA TYR A 156 -12.58 -13.87 15.63
C TYR A 156 -11.86 -12.81 14.79
N PRO A 157 -11.08 -13.20 13.76
CA PRO A 157 -10.34 -12.25 12.94
C PRO A 157 -11.18 -11.12 12.32
N HIS A 158 -12.40 -11.40 11.87
CA HIS A 158 -13.26 -10.39 11.24
C HIS A 158 -13.69 -9.25 12.20
N GLN A 159 -13.54 -9.43 13.51
CA GLN A 159 -13.88 -8.45 14.55
C GLN A 159 -12.71 -7.53 14.91
N LEU A 160 -11.52 -7.78 14.35
CA LEU A 160 -10.29 -7.03 14.63
C LEU A 160 -9.98 -6.00 13.55
N SER A 161 -9.30 -4.91 13.93
CA SER A 161 -8.70 -3.97 12.97
C SER A 161 -7.55 -4.62 12.20
N GLY A 162 -7.15 -4.02 11.05
CA GLY A 162 -6.01 -4.50 10.25
C GLY A 162 -4.73 -4.65 11.06
N GLY A 163 -4.37 -3.64 11.84
CA GLY A 163 -3.18 -3.66 12.70
C GLY A 163 -3.26 -4.70 13.83
N GLN A 164 -4.45 -4.96 14.40
CA GLN A 164 -4.64 -6.03 15.39
C GLN A 164 -4.48 -7.41 14.75
N LYS A 165 -5.05 -7.65 13.56
CA LYS A 165 -4.86 -8.90 12.80
C LYS A 165 -3.39 -9.13 12.50
N GLN A 166 -2.66 -8.09 12.08
CA GLN A 166 -1.24 -8.16 11.81
C GLN A 166 -0.44 -8.56 13.04
N ARG A 167 -0.74 -7.98 14.22
CA ARG A 167 -0.10 -8.35 15.48
C ARG A 167 -0.41 -9.78 15.91
N VAL A 168 -1.63 -10.29 15.66
CA VAL A 168 -1.97 -11.70 15.89
C VAL A 168 -1.12 -12.61 14.98
N MET A 169 -0.95 -12.26 13.69
CA MET A 169 -0.08 -13.02 12.77
C MET A 169 1.38 -13.01 13.23
N ILE A 170 1.88 -11.85 13.69
CA ILE A 170 3.24 -11.75 14.24
C ILE A 170 3.36 -12.64 15.48
N ALA A 171 2.41 -12.60 16.41
CA ALA A 171 2.39 -13.46 17.60
C ALA A 171 2.43 -14.94 17.22
N MET A 172 1.63 -15.34 16.22
CA MET A 172 1.62 -16.69 15.68
C MET A 172 3.00 -17.07 15.08
N ALA A 173 3.59 -16.22 14.26
CA ALA A 173 4.87 -16.47 13.61
C ALA A 173 6.03 -16.61 14.62
N ILE A 174 6.05 -15.82 15.70
CA ILE A 174 7.12 -15.87 16.71
C ILE A 174 6.86 -16.86 17.85
N SER A 175 5.72 -17.54 17.89
CA SER A 175 5.26 -18.38 19.01
C SER A 175 6.28 -19.47 19.41
N CYS A 176 6.98 -20.02 18.43
CA CYS A 176 8.00 -21.04 18.65
C CYS A 176 9.45 -20.52 18.63
N LYS A 177 9.65 -19.19 18.68
CA LYS A 177 10.97 -18.54 18.65
C LYS A 177 11.82 -18.99 17.46
N PRO A 178 11.39 -18.75 16.22
CA PRO A 178 12.10 -19.21 15.04
C PRO A 178 13.48 -18.56 14.92
N SER A 179 14.43 -19.28 14.33
CA SER A 179 15.75 -18.73 14.01
C SER A 179 15.70 -17.79 12.79
N LEU A 180 14.76 -18.06 11.86
CA LEU A 180 14.53 -17.27 10.64
C LEU A 180 13.07 -16.83 10.59
N LEU A 181 12.87 -15.51 10.43
CA LEU A 181 11.55 -14.93 10.17
C LEU A 181 11.55 -14.29 8.77
N ILE A 182 10.62 -14.70 7.93
CA ILE A 182 10.37 -14.10 6.61
C ILE A 182 9.15 -13.19 6.75
N CYS A 183 9.29 -11.92 6.42
CA CYS A 183 8.23 -10.93 6.43
C CYS A 183 7.93 -10.52 4.98
N ASP A 184 6.86 -11.06 4.40
CA ASP A 184 6.45 -10.73 3.02
C ASP A 184 5.45 -9.59 3.06
N GLU A 185 5.91 -8.39 2.80
CA GLU A 185 5.16 -7.12 2.85
C GLU A 185 4.30 -6.96 4.11
N PRO A 186 4.87 -7.05 5.31
CA PRO A 186 4.11 -7.19 6.57
C PRO A 186 3.31 -5.95 6.96
N THR A 187 3.43 -4.85 6.25
CA THR A 187 2.78 -3.57 6.57
C THR A 187 1.92 -3.03 5.42
N THR A 188 1.78 -3.76 4.33
CA THR A 188 0.90 -3.39 3.21
C THR A 188 -0.54 -3.25 3.68
N ALA A 189 -1.23 -2.21 3.22
CA ALA A 189 -2.60 -1.84 3.61
C ALA A 189 -2.80 -1.41 5.08
N LEU A 190 -1.72 -1.05 5.79
CA LEU A 190 -1.79 -0.41 7.10
C LEU A 190 -1.55 1.09 6.99
N ASP A 191 -2.17 1.85 7.89
CA ASP A 191 -1.86 3.28 8.00
C ASP A 191 -0.43 3.51 8.55
N VAL A 192 0.13 4.67 8.26
CA VAL A 192 1.56 4.99 8.51
C VAL A 192 1.96 4.83 9.97
N ARG A 193 1.07 5.18 10.93
CA ARG A 193 1.37 5.04 12.36
C ARG A 193 1.35 3.59 12.82
N VAL A 194 0.35 2.82 12.39
CA VAL A 194 0.29 1.37 12.67
C VAL A 194 1.48 0.66 12.03
N GLN A 195 1.82 1.03 10.79
CA GLN A 195 3.01 0.55 10.10
C GLN A 195 4.28 0.78 10.93
N LYS A 196 4.54 2.02 11.39
CA LYS A 196 5.69 2.35 12.24
C LYS A 196 5.73 1.48 13.50
N THR A 197 4.60 1.34 14.19
CA THR A 197 4.51 0.52 15.41
C THR A 197 4.82 -0.97 15.14
N ILE A 198 4.37 -1.51 14.03
CA ILE A 198 4.69 -2.90 13.62
C ILE A 198 6.18 -3.04 13.29
N LEU A 199 6.77 -2.07 12.59
CA LEU A 199 8.19 -2.09 12.26
C LEU A 199 9.08 -2.00 13.51
N ASP A 200 8.75 -1.12 14.46
CA ASP A 200 9.45 -1.01 15.74
C ASP A 200 9.34 -2.31 16.55
N LEU A 201 8.17 -2.96 16.52
CA LEU A 201 7.97 -4.28 17.12
C LEU A 201 8.88 -5.33 16.47
N LEU A 202 8.93 -5.42 15.14
CA LEU A 202 9.79 -6.37 14.42
C LEU A 202 11.28 -6.12 14.73
N LYS A 203 11.73 -4.85 14.80
CA LYS A 203 13.09 -4.53 15.24
C LYS A 203 13.39 -5.05 16.64
N SER A 204 12.51 -4.79 17.60
CA SER A 204 12.68 -5.23 18.97
C SER A 204 12.72 -6.75 19.08
N LEU A 205 11.87 -7.45 18.34
CA LEU A 205 11.82 -8.92 18.29
C LEU A 205 13.09 -9.50 17.68
N ARG A 206 13.62 -8.91 16.60
CA ARG A 206 14.89 -9.33 15.99
C ARG A 206 16.02 -9.31 17.02
N HIS A 207 16.16 -8.19 17.75
CA HIS A 207 17.21 -8.03 18.75
C HIS A 207 17.02 -8.96 19.96
N SER A 208 15.81 -9.04 20.51
CA SER A 208 15.54 -9.83 21.73
C SER A 208 15.68 -11.33 21.51
N GLU A 209 15.34 -11.84 20.33
CA GLU A 209 15.39 -13.28 20.01
C GLU A 209 16.60 -13.65 19.16
N ASN A 210 17.47 -12.71 18.79
CA ASN A 210 18.64 -12.89 17.90
C ASN A 210 18.30 -13.69 16.63
N MET A 211 17.13 -13.38 16.03
CA MET A 211 16.67 -14.06 14.82
C MET A 211 17.19 -13.36 13.56
N GLY A 212 17.50 -14.14 12.52
CA GLY A 212 17.71 -13.58 11.17
C GLY A 212 16.36 -13.25 10.54
N MET A 213 16.30 -12.15 9.81
CA MET A 213 15.05 -11.68 9.22
C MET A 213 15.22 -11.36 7.73
N ILE A 214 14.35 -11.92 6.89
CA ILE A 214 14.19 -11.49 5.49
C ILE A 214 12.96 -10.60 5.42
N PHE A 215 13.17 -9.33 5.07
CA PHE A 215 12.12 -8.32 4.99
C PHE A 215 11.84 -7.96 3.53
N ILE A 216 10.73 -8.43 2.99
CA ILE A 216 10.31 -8.17 1.63
C ILE A 216 9.42 -6.94 1.62
N THR A 217 9.74 -5.96 0.79
CA THR A 217 8.93 -4.76 0.60
C THR A 217 9.20 -4.14 -0.77
N HIS A 218 8.26 -3.36 -1.26
CA HIS A 218 8.44 -2.47 -2.41
C HIS A 218 8.77 -1.04 -1.99
N ASP A 219 8.67 -0.70 -0.69
CA ASP A 219 8.97 0.64 -0.15
C ASP A 219 10.41 0.75 0.34
N LEU A 220 11.22 1.47 -0.44
CA LEU A 220 12.62 1.74 -0.09
C LEU A 220 12.78 2.63 1.14
N GLY A 221 11.77 3.45 1.50
CA GLY A 221 11.81 4.23 2.74
C GLY A 221 11.89 3.32 3.96
N LEU A 222 11.12 2.23 3.95
CA LEU A 222 11.15 1.23 5.03
C LEU A 222 12.48 0.50 5.11
N VAL A 223 13.10 0.24 3.96
CA VAL A 223 14.42 -0.43 3.91
C VAL A 223 15.49 0.41 4.60
N ALA A 224 15.49 1.73 4.36
CA ALA A 224 16.43 2.65 4.98
C ALA A 224 16.36 2.62 6.52
N ASP A 225 15.14 2.49 7.05
CA ASP A 225 14.88 2.51 8.49
C ASP A 225 15.08 1.14 9.17
N MET A 226 14.97 0.04 8.41
CA MET A 226 14.82 -1.31 9.00
C MET A 226 16.02 -2.21 8.80
N ALA A 227 16.61 -2.22 7.60
CA ALA A 227 17.50 -3.29 7.19
C ALA A 227 18.99 -2.94 7.31
N ASP A 228 19.82 -3.95 7.57
CA ASP A 228 21.27 -3.85 7.59
C ASP A 228 21.83 -3.94 6.16
N ARG A 229 21.28 -4.85 5.36
CA ARG A 229 21.61 -5.08 3.95
C ARG A 229 20.35 -5.12 3.09
N ALA A 230 20.51 -4.79 1.82
CA ALA A 230 19.44 -4.92 0.85
C ALA A 230 19.88 -5.68 -0.41
N VAL A 231 18.91 -6.36 -1.01
CA VAL A 231 19.01 -7.08 -2.27
C VAL A 231 17.95 -6.52 -3.20
N VAL A 232 18.37 -5.95 -4.33
CA VAL A 232 17.47 -5.38 -5.33
C VAL A 232 17.24 -6.42 -6.43
N MET A 233 15.96 -6.75 -6.66
CA MET A 233 15.54 -7.75 -7.64
C MET A 233 14.85 -7.12 -8.84
N LEU A 234 15.22 -7.58 -10.02
CA LEU A 234 14.58 -7.22 -11.30
C LEU A 234 14.40 -8.48 -12.16
N LYS A 235 13.17 -8.77 -12.58
CA LYS A 235 12.85 -9.89 -13.49
C LYS A 235 13.49 -11.22 -13.07
N GLY A 236 13.37 -11.57 -11.79
CA GLY A 236 13.88 -12.82 -11.23
C GLY A 236 15.36 -12.85 -10.88
N ARG A 237 16.13 -11.77 -11.14
CA ARG A 237 17.58 -11.69 -10.88
C ARG A 237 17.90 -10.69 -9.77
N VAL A 238 18.97 -10.94 -9.06
CA VAL A 238 19.61 -9.92 -8.20
C VAL A 238 20.41 -8.99 -9.10
N VAL A 239 20.07 -7.70 -9.11
CA VAL A 239 20.78 -6.69 -9.90
C VAL A 239 21.75 -5.87 -9.06
N GLU A 240 21.48 -5.74 -7.76
CA GLU A 240 22.37 -5.07 -6.82
C GLU A 240 22.17 -5.65 -5.41
N SER A 241 23.25 -5.77 -4.63
CA SER A 241 23.20 -6.16 -3.23
C SER A 241 24.33 -5.50 -2.44
N GLY A 242 24.06 -5.12 -1.19
CA GLY A 242 25.04 -4.47 -0.35
C GLY A 242 24.46 -3.99 0.97
N ARG A 243 25.26 -3.21 1.73
CA ARG A 243 24.74 -2.50 2.90
C ARG A 243 23.72 -1.46 2.46
N VAL A 244 22.68 -1.26 3.24
CA VAL A 244 21.63 -0.28 2.93
C VAL A 244 22.23 1.09 2.67
N LYS A 245 23.16 1.55 3.52
CA LYS A 245 23.83 2.84 3.34
C LYS A 245 24.46 2.98 1.94
N ASP A 246 25.19 1.95 1.48
CA ASP A 246 25.90 2.00 0.20
C ASP A 246 24.93 2.05 -0.99
N ILE A 247 23.84 1.25 -0.95
CA ILE A 247 22.79 1.23 -1.98
C ILE A 247 22.05 2.57 -2.05
N PHE A 248 21.84 3.23 -0.90
CA PHE A 248 21.11 4.51 -0.87
C PHE A 248 21.97 5.71 -1.23
N THR A 249 23.27 5.70 -0.87
CA THR A 249 24.17 6.85 -1.13
C THR A 249 24.87 6.74 -2.48
N ASN A 250 25.16 5.53 -2.96
CA ASN A 250 25.88 5.30 -4.20
C ASN A 250 25.34 4.06 -4.97
N PRO A 251 24.08 4.11 -5.41
CA PRO A 251 23.48 3.02 -6.19
C PRO A 251 24.25 2.84 -7.51
N ARG A 252 24.68 1.60 -7.80
CA ARG A 252 25.48 1.28 -9.01
C ARG A 252 24.58 0.94 -10.19
N HIS A 253 23.52 0.17 -9.95
CA HIS A 253 22.65 -0.29 -11.02
C HIS A 253 21.60 0.78 -11.40
N PRO A 254 21.38 1.06 -12.71
CA PRO A 254 20.40 2.05 -13.18
C PRO A 254 18.99 1.86 -12.60
N TYR A 255 18.54 0.62 -12.52
CA TYR A 255 17.25 0.28 -11.94
C TYR A 255 17.14 0.68 -10.46
N THR A 256 18.19 0.47 -9.67
CA THR A 256 18.23 0.89 -8.25
C THR A 256 18.12 2.40 -8.13
N ARG A 257 18.84 3.14 -8.98
CA ARG A 257 18.74 4.62 -9.07
C ARG A 257 17.32 5.05 -9.38
N GLY A 258 16.71 4.43 -10.40
CA GLY A 258 15.32 4.69 -10.79
C GLY A 258 14.35 4.48 -9.64
N LEU A 259 14.43 3.34 -8.94
CA LEU A 259 13.58 3.03 -7.79
C LEU A 259 13.71 4.07 -6.66
N LEU A 260 14.93 4.54 -6.37
CA LEU A 260 15.18 5.54 -5.35
C LEU A 260 14.61 6.91 -5.75
N MET A 261 14.77 7.31 -7.01
CA MET A 261 14.36 8.62 -7.53
C MET A 261 12.85 8.73 -7.83
N CYS A 262 12.15 7.62 -8.07
CA CYS A 262 10.70 7.61 -8.31
C CYS A 262 9.85 7.99 -7.07
N ARG A 263 10.45 8.17 -5.89
CA ARG A 263 9.72 8.42 -4.64
C ARG A 263 9.15 9.84 -4.58
N PRO A 264 7.81 10.00 -4.39
CA PRO A 264 7.19 11.33 -4.32
C PRO A 264 7.78 12.24 -3.22
N ALA A 265 8.24 11.64 -2.11
CA ALA A 265 8.83 12.37 -0.98
C ALA A 265 10.08 13.21 -1.35
N LEU A 266 10.76 12.89 -2.44
CA LEU A 266 11.98 13.58 -2.90
C LEU A 266 11.70 14.74 -3.86
N HIS A 267 10.46 14.93 -4.29
CA HIS A 267 10.10 15.88 -5.32
C HIS A 267 9.09 16.91 -4.82
N THR A 268 9.13 18.08 -5.45
CA THR A 268 8.19 19.16 -5.15
C THR A 268 7.01 19.14 -6.12
N LYS A 269 5.90 19.77 -5.70
CA LYS A 269 4.72 19.91 -6.54
C LYS A 269 5.05 20.63 -7.85
N GLY A 270 4.57 20.07 -8.96
CA GLY A 270 4.78 20.63 -10.31
C GLY A 270 5.97 20.02 -11.07
N GLU A 271 6.89 19.38 -10.39
CA GLU A 271 7.93 18.57 -11.03
C GLU A 271 7.34 17.27 -11.56
N ARG A 272 7.86 16.76 -12.70
CA ARG A 272 7.52 15.42 -13.17
C ARG A 272 8.32 14.40 -12.39
N LEU A 273 7.69 13.40 -11.80
CA LEU A 273 8.39 12.30 -11.16
C LEU A 273 9.19 11.51 -12.20
N PRO A 274 10.46 11.22 -11.95
CA PRO A 274 11.20 10.28 -12.78
C PRO A 274 10.52 8.92 -12.77
N VAL A 275 10.60 8.19 -13.88
CA VAL A 275 10.14 6.82 -14.00
C VAL A 275 11.31 5.91 -14.37
N ILE A 276 11.21 4.62 -14.07
CA ILE A 276 12.34 3.68 -14.27
C ILE A 276 12.86 3.67 -15.70
N SER A 277 11.99 3.87 -16.70
CA SER A 277 12.40 3.97 -18.10
C SER A 277 13.38 5.11 -18.39
N ASP A 278 13.38 6.15 -17.57
CA ASP A 278 14.25 7.32 -17.73
C ASP A 278 15.73 7.00 -17.33
N PHE A 279 15.94 5.88 -16.66
CA PHE A 279 17.25 5.40 -16.19
C PHE A 279 17.82 4.24 -17.03
N SER A 280 17.44 4.12 -18.30
CA SER A 280 18.05 3.13 -19.21
C SER A 280 19.54 3.47 -19.47
N GLU A 281 20.37 2.45 -19.77
CA GLU A 281 21.81 2.65 -20.01
C GLU A 281 22.12 3.70 -21.10
N ALA A 282 21.21 3.85 -22.07
CA ALA A 282 21.33 4.86 -23.13
C ALA A 282 21.15 6.30 -22.61
N THR A 283 20.32 6.51 -21.58
CA THR A 283 19.97 7.85 -21.05
C THR A 283 20.98 8.33 -20.02
N LEU A 284 21.69 7.40 -19.33
CA LEU A 284 22.69 7.73 -18.30
C LEU A 284 23.98 8.35 -18.85
N SER A 285 24.27 8.17 -20.15
CA SER A 285 25.43 8.80 -20.80
C SER A 285 25.24 10.31 -21.02
N GLU A 286 24.00 10.82 -20.94
CA GLU A 286 23.68 12.23 -21.13
C GLU A 286 23.41 13.01 -19.82
N MET A 287 23.14 12.31 -18.71
CA MET A 287 22.94 12.95 -17.40
C MET A 287 24.27 13.08 -16.63
N VAL A 288 24.89 14.22 -16.71
CA VAL A 288 25.94 14.63 -15.77
C VAL A 288 25.30 14.84 -14.39
N ILE A 289 25.35 13.82 -13.55
CA ILE A 289 24.90 13.93 -12.15
C ILE A 289 25.96 14.74 -11.41
N THR A 290 25.72 16.04 -11.25
CA THR A 290 26.53 16.91 -10.41
C THR A 290 26.20 16.65 -8.93
N GLY A 291 27.11 15.96 -8.25
CA GLY A 291 27.27 16.02 -6.81
C GLY A 291 26.83 14.82 -5.99
N PRO A 292 27.63 14.41 -4.98
CA PRO A 292 27.24 13.44 -3.96
C PRO A 292 26.40 14.15 -2.90
N GLY A 293 25.09 13.88 -2.86
CA GLY A 293 24.22 14.49 -1.87
C GLY A 293 22.73 14.24 -2.10
N LEU A 294 22.31 12.96 -2.16
CA LEU A 294 20.90 12.58 -2.21
C LEU A 294 20.16 12.76 -0.87
N ILE A 295 20.84 13.26 0.15
CA ILE A 295 20.25 13.65 1.45
C ILE A 295 20.77 15.06 1.78
N SER A 296 20.40 16.04 0.98
CA SER A 296 20.54 17.44 1.39
C SER A 296 19.24 17.86 2.09
N SER A 297 19.45 18.55 3.21
CA SER A 297 18.43 19.25 4.01
C SER A 297 17.32 19.87 3.17
N PRO A 298 16.11 20.03 3.70
CA PRO A 298 14.99 20.59 2.95
C PRO A 298 15.41 21.92 2.35
N VAL A 299 15.48 21.96 1.02
CA VAL A 299 15.63 23.22 0.30
C VAL A 299 14.40 24.04 0.63
N ILE A 300 14.58 25.12 1.37
CA ILE A 300 13.54 26.10 1.62
C ILE A 300 13.26 26.77 0.28
N ILE A 301 12.36 26.20 -0.50
CA ILE A 301 11.82 26.83 -1.68
C ILE A 301 10.86 27.90 -1.18
N LYS A 302 11.19 29.16 -1.42
CA LYS A 302 10.26 30.28 -1.24
C LYS A 302 9.06 29.98 -2.13
N SER A 303 7.98 29.46 -1.54
CA SER A 303 6.68 29.39 -2.17
C SER A 303 6.25 30.84 -2.44
N ASN A 304 6.10 31.21 -3.70
CA ASN A 304 5.37 32.42 -4.02
C ASN A 304 3.96 32.24 -3.43
N PRO A 305 3.49 33.17 -2.58
CA PRO A 305 2.13 33.09 -2.08
C PRO A 305 1.20 33.12 -3.28
N VAL A 306 0.32 32.11 -3.37
CA VAL A 306 -0.78 32.14 -4.34
C VAL A 306 -1.61 33.40 -4.04
N PRO A 307 -1.84 34.29 -5.02
CA PRO A 307 -2.61 35.51 -4.79
C PRO A 307 -3.96 35.17 -4.17
N GLU A 308 -4.36 35.91 -3.15
CA GLU A 308 -5.67 35.83 -2.47
C GLU A 308 -6.83 36.40 -3.31
N GLU A 309 -6.66 36.51 -4.63
CA GLU A 309 -7.71 36.95 -5.52
C GLU A 309 -8.81 35.90 -5.64
N SER A 310 -10.03 36.32 -5.27
CA SER A 310 -11.36 35.68 -5.39
C SER A 310 -11.33 34.23 -5.96
N LYS A 311 -11.00 33.27 -5.10
CA LYS A 311 -11.04 31.83 -5.48
C LYS A 311 -12.51 31.44 -5.65
N ASP A 312 -12.90 31.10 -6.87
CA ASP A 312 -14.23 30.58 -7.18
C ASP A 312 -14.45 29.25 -6.41
N ILE A 313 -15.39 29.28 -5.46
CA ILE A 313 -15.72 28.10 -4.64
C ILE A 313 -16.58 27.16 -5.49
N LEU A 314 -16.09 25.94 -5.72
CA LEU A 314 -16.83 24.92 -6.44
C LEU A 314 -17.69 24.06 -5.53
N LEU A 315 -17.18 23.71 -4.34
CA LEU A 315 -17.88 22.85 -3.38
C LEU A 315 -17.77 23.45 -1.98
N THR A 316 -18.89 23.53 -1.27
CA THR A 316 -18.96 23.97 0.12
C THR A 316 -19.58 22.87 0.97
N ILE A 317 -18.94 22.56 2.08
CA ILE A 317 -19.44 21.64 3.10
C ILE A 317 -19.56 22.42 4.41
N LYS A 318 -20.75 22.36 5.07
CA LYS A 318 -21.02 23.08 6.31
C LYS A 318 -21.66 22.16 7.35
N GLY A 319 -21.01 22.02 8.52
CA GLY A 319 -21.53 21.33 9.68
C GLY A 319 -21.93 19.88 9.39
N LEU A 320 -21.11 19.14 8.63
CA LEU A 320 -21.46 17.79 8.16
C LEU A 320 -21.33 16.76 9.27
N TYR A 321 -22.42 16.03 9.54
CA TYR A 321 -22.45 14.87 10.44
C TYR A 321 -22.88 13.61 9.71
N ILE A 322 -22.07 12.54 9.86
CA ILE A 322 -22.38 11.23 9.28
C ILE A 322 -22.23 10.17 10.37
N ARG A 323 -23.28 9.37 10.55
CA ARG A 323 -23.33 8.28 11.51
C ARG A 323 -23.76 7.00 10.83
N TYR A 324 -23.06 5.92 11.09
CA TYR A 324 -23.51 4.57 10.75
C TYR A 324 -24.31 3.99 11.91
N ALA A 325 -25.46 3.41 11.62
CA ALA A 325 -26.27 2.71 12.60
C ALA A 325 -25.48 1.51 13.17
N GLY A 326 -25.46 1.34 14.47
CA GLY A 326 -24.92 0.14 15.11
C GLY A 326 -25.88 -1.06 14.95
N ASP A 327 -25.38 -2.27 15.29
CA ASP A 327 -26.21 -3.46 15.33
C ASP A 327 -27.39 -3.26 16.28
N LYS A 328 -28.60 -3.59 15.82
CA LYS A 328 -29.80 -3.60 16.68
C LYS A 328 -29.77 -4.85 17.54
N ASN A 329 -29.89 -4.68 18.87
CA ASN A 329 -30.13 -5.82 19.73
C ASN A 329 -31.54 -6.39 19.49
N TRP A 330 -31.84 -7.59 20.02
CA TRP A 330 -33.13 -8.28 19.85
C TRP A 330 -34.37 -7.45 20.27
N LEU A 331 -34.18 -6.39 21.09
CA LEU A 331 -35.20 -5.42 21.49
C LEU A 331 -35.33 -4.23 20.53
N GLY A 332 -34.65 -4.24 19.37
CA GLY A 332 -34.69 -3.15 18.38
C GLY A 332 -33.96 -1.88 18.81
N ARG A 333 -33.27 -1.87 19.97
CA ARG A 333 -32.45 -0.74 20.40
C ARG A 333 -31.08 -0.79 19.70
N GLU A 334 -30.68 0.33 19.08
CA GLU A 334 -29.38 0.45 18.44
C GLU A 334 -28.28 0.35 19.51
N LYS A 335 -27.35 -0.60 19.34
CA LYS A 335 -26.04 -0.56 19.98
C LYS A 335 -25.25 0.55 19.31
N TYR A 336 -24.62 1.41 20.07
CA TYR A 336 -23.72 2.52 19.73
C TYR A 336 -23.37 2.63 18.23
N GLY A 337 -24.02 3.59 17.53
CA GLY A 337 -23.64 3.92 16.14
C GLY A 337 -22.26 4.60 16.11
N ILE A 338 -21.52 4.37 15.02
CA ILE A 338 -20.20 4.96 14.82
C ILE A 338 -20.39 6.35 14.19
N HIS A 339 -19.90 7.40 14.86
CA HIS A 339 -19.81 8.74 14.30
C HIS A 339 -18.60 8.81 13.38
N ALA A 340 -18.83 8.69 12.06
CA ALA A 340 -17.76 8.64 11.08
C ALA A 340 -17.26 10.03 10.66
N VAL A 341 -18.14 11.03 10.67
CA VAL A 341 -17.82 12.44 10.40
C VAL A 341 -18.59 13.30 11.39
N GLN A 342 -17.92 14.28 12.00
CA GLN A 342 -18.46 15.09 13.09
C GLN A 342 -18.15 16.57 12.83
N ASP A 343 -19.18 17.38 12.59
CA ASP A 343 -19.09 18.84 12.42
C ASP A 343 -18.01 19.32 11.43
N VAL A 344 -17.94 18.65 10.27
CA VAL A 344 -16.92 18.95 9.27
C VAL A 344 -17.38 20.07 8.36
N SER A 345 -16.54 21.12 8.24
CA SER A 345 -16.80 22.27 7.36
C SER A 345 -15.53 22.65 6.60
N PHE A 346 -15.63 22.80 5.27
CA PHE A 346 -14.56 23.30 4.40
C PHE A 346 -15.09 23.65 3.00
N ASP A 347 -14.27 24.39 2.25
CA ASP A 347 -14.52 24.73 0.86
C ASP A 347 -13.48 24.10 -0.06
N VAL A 348 -13.89 23.76 -1.30
CA VAL A 348 -13.01 23.35 -2.38
C VAL A 348 -13.09 24.36 -3.50
N TYR A 349 -11.95 24.88 -3.92
CA TYR A 349 -11.87 25.90 -4.97
C TYR A 349 -11.76 25.26 -6.36
N ARG A 350 -12.29 25.94 -7.37
CA ARG A 350 -12.22 25.47 -8.76
C ARG A 350 -10.76 25.31 -9.21
N GLY A 351 -10.46 24.16 -9.81
CA GLY A 351 -9.12 23.84 -10.31
C GLY A 351 -8.10 23.43 -9.26
N GLU A 352 -8.43 23.49 -7.93
CA GLU A 352 -7.50 22.99 -6.91
C GLU A 352 -7.46 21.45 -6.82
N THR A 353 -6.42 20.93 -6.21
CA THR A 353 -6.37 19.57 -5.65
C THR A 353 -6.32 19.68 -4.14
N LEU A 354 -7.40 19.30 -3.46
CA LEU A 354 -7.49 19.27 -2.01
C LEU A 354 -7.14 17.89 -1.49
N GLY A 355 -6.13 17.80 -0.63
CA GLY A 355 -5.74 16.55 0.05
C GLY A 355 -6.58 16.30 1.30
N ILE A 356 -6.95 15.06 1.57
CA ILE A 356 -7.54 14.63 2.83
C ILE A 356 -6.69 13.48 3.39
N VAL A 357 -6.07 13.70 4.56
CA VAL A 357 -5.17 12.73 5.21
C VAL A 357 -5.66 12.37 6.60
N GLY A 358 -5.20 11.23 7.10
CA GLY A 358 -5.49 10.72 8.45
C GLY A 358 -5.37 9.21 8.50
N GLU A 359 -5.46 8.64 9.70
CA GLU A 359 -5.41 7.18 9.91
C GLU A 359 -6.61 6.45 9.28
N SER A 360 -6.48 5.12 9.14
CA SER A 360 -7.60 4.26 8.75
C SER A 360 -8.75 4.42 9.77
N GLY A 361 -9.97 4.57 9.26
CA GLY A 361 -11.14 4.81 10.12
C GLY A 361 -11.32 6.26 10.60
N SER A 362 -10.50 7.22 10.19
CA SER A 362 -10.69 8.64 10.53
C SER A 362 -11.87 9.32 9.83
N GLY A 363 -12.55 8.65 8.90
CA GLY A 363 -13.74 9.16 8.21
C GLY A 363 -13.51 9.67 6.77
N LYS A 364 -12.29 9.63 6.24
CA LYS A 364 -11.92 10.16 4.90
C LYS A 364 -12.77 9.62 3.76
N THR A 365 -12.82 8.30 3.61
CA THR A 365 -13.63 7.62 2.58
C THR A 365 -15.13 7.90 2.75
N THR A 366 -15.60 7.98 4.01
CA THR A 366 -16.99 8.34 4.31
C THR A 366 -17.31 9.76 3.85
N LEU A 367 -16.40 10.71 4.13
CA LEU A 367 -16.51 12.09 3.68
C LEU A 367 -16.50 12.20 2.16
N GLY A 368 -15.56 11.53 1.48
CA GLY A 368 -15.51 11.46 0.02
C GLY A 368 -16.79 10.91 -0.62
N ARG A 369 -17.36 9.85 -0.04
CA ARG A 369 -18.63 9.27 -0.52
C ARG A 369 -19.83 10.17 -0.26
N ALA A 370 -19.84 10.92 0.84
CA ALA A 370 -20.91 11.88 1.13
C ALA A 370 -20.90 13.06 0.15
N VAL A 371 -19.73 13.58 -0.20
CA VAL A 371 -19.55 14.61 -1.22
C VAL A 371 -20.16 14.20 -2.57
N LEU A 372 -20.11 12.92 -2.90
CA LEU A 372 -20.68 12.35 -4.12
C LEU A 372 -22.18 11.99 -4.00
N GLY A 373 -22.82 12.30 -2.87
CA GLY A 373 -24.19 11.90 -2.61
C GLY A 373 -24.42 10.37 -2.56
N LEU A 374 -23.35 9.60 -2.27
CA LEU A 374 -23.44 8.14 -2.09
C LEU A 374 -23.85 7.77 -0.66
N ILE A 375 -23.59 8.65 0.30
CA ILE A 375 -23.97 8.52 1.71
C ILE A 375 -24.77 9.77 2.08
N LYS A 376 -25.95 9.57 2.66
CA LYS A 376 -26.78 10.67 3.14
C LYS A 376 -26.31 11.11 4.53
N PRO A 377 -25.99 12.40 4.74
CA PRO A 377 -25.60 12.90 6.05
C PRO A 377 -26.80 12.93 7.01
N VAL A 378 -26.53 12.89 8.32
CA VAL A 378 -27.54 13.06 9.38
C VAL A 378 -27.90 14.53 9.51
N SER A 379 -26.90 15.42 9.41
CA SER A 379 -27.08 16.87 9.41
C SER A 379 -25.94 17.54 8.65
N GLY A 380 -26.07 18.83 8.41
CA GLY A 380 -25.12 19.63 7.62
C GLY A 380 -25.54 19.78 6.18
N ASN A 381 -24.78 20.56 5.43
CA ASN A 381 -25.08 20.85 4.02
C ASN A 381 -23.89 20.62 3.10
N ILE A 382 -24.16 20.12 1.89
CA ILE A 382 -23.19 19.93 0.80
C ILE A 382 -23.73 20.70 -0.41
N SER A 383 -23.03 21.75 -0.82
CA SER A 383 -23.40 22.58 -1.97
C SER A 383 -22.32 22.54 -3.04
N TYR A 384 -22.72 22.32 -4.30
CA TYR A 384 -21.85 22.37 -5.48
C TYR A 384 -22.25 23.59 -6.33
N GLY A 385 -21.46 24.66 -6.28
CA GLY A 385 -21.90 25.96 -6.73
C GLY A 385 -23.19 26.35 -6.00
N ASP A 386 -24.23 26.69 -6.75
CA ASP A 386 -25.56 27.05 -6.22
C ASP A 386 -26.48 25.84 -5.93
N LEU A 387 -26.01 24.63 -6.20
CA LEU A 387 -26.81 23.41 -6.08
C LEU A 387 -26.65 22.75 -4.70
N ASP A 388 -27.74 22.62 -3.95
CA ASP A 388 -27.76 21.87 -2.67
C ASP A 388 -27.97 20.37 -2.94
N LEU A 389 -26.92 19.57 -2.76
CA LEU A 389 -26.94 18.14 -3.05
C LEU A 389 -27.87 17.35 -2.10
N ASN A 390 -28.11 17.86 -0.89
CA ASN A 390 -28.96 17.18 0.09
C ASN A 390 -30.44 17.26 -0.28
N ARG A 391 -30.83 18.28 -1.08
CA ARG A 391 -32.20 18.52 -1.51
C ARG A 391 -32.55 17.89 -2.86
N MET A 392 -31.54 17.38 -3.58
CA MET A 392 -31.76 16.75 -4.88
C MET A 392 -32.53 15.44 -4.75
N SER A 393 -33.46 15.23 -5.66
CA SER A 393 -34.11 13.92 -5.88
C SER A 393 -33.10 12.92 -6.45
N GLN A 394 -33.41 11.64 -6.37
CA GLN A 394 -32.56 10.57 -6.93
C GLN A 394 -32.32 10.74 -8.45
N SER A 395 -33.33 11.21 -9.18
CA SER A 395 -33.24 11.48 -10.62
C SER A 395 -32.33 12.66 -10.96
N GLU A 396 -32.33 13.71 -10.14
CA GLU A 396 -31.42 14.87 -10.28
C GLU A 396 -30.00 14.49 -9.91
N LEU A 397 -29.80 13.76 -8.80
CA LEU A 397 -28.50 13.22 -8.41
C LEU A 397 -27.90 12.33 -9.49
N LEU A 398 -28.69 11.48 -10.15
CA LEU A 398 -28.22 10.64 -11.23
C LEU A 398 -27.69 11.47 -12.40
N LYS A 399 -28.39 12.52 -12.80
CA LYS A 399 -27.93 13.45 -13.84
C LYS A 399 -26.68 14.21 -13.40
N PHE A 400 -26.65 14.65 -12.14
CA PHE A 400 -25.53 15.39 -11.57
C PHE A 400 -24.26 14.55 -11.45
N ARG A 401 -24.36 13.24 -11.22
CA ARG A 401 -23.23 12.30 -11.15
C ARG A 401 -22.37 12.26 -12.41
N ARG A 402 -22.85 12.77 -13.55
CA ARG A 402 -22.00 13.01 -14.71
C ARG A 402 -20.87 14.00 -14.42
N ASN A 403 -21.13 15.03 -13.62
CA ASN A 403 -20.21 16.11 -13.33
C ASN A 403 -19.24 15.78 -12.20
N ILE A 404 -19.57 14.79 -11.36
CA ILE A 404 -18.77 14.35 -10.22
C ILE A 404 -18.50 12.87 -10.31
N GLN A 405 -17.22 12.47 -10.24
CA GLN A 405 -16.80 11.09 -10.40
C GLN A 405 -15.88 10.66 -9.26
N ILE A 406 -15.72 9.34 -9.09
CA ILE A 406 -14.83 8.75 -8.10
C ILE A 406 -13.93 7.69 -8.74
N VAL A 407 -12.68 7.70 -8.32
CA VAL A 407 -11.70 6.63 -8.53
C VAL A 407 -11.53 5.92 -7.19
N PHE A 408 -12.01 4.68 -7.09
CA PHE A 408 -12.00 3.89 -5.85
C PHE A 408 -10.62 3.31 -5.55
N GLN A 409 -10.39 2.96 -4.29
CA GLN A 409 -9.17 2.43 -3.73
C GLN A 409 -8.68 1.14 -4.41
N ASP A 410 -9.57 0.19 -4.63
CA ASP A 410 -9.22 -1.11 -5.20
C ASP A 410 -9.65 -1.23 -6.67
N PRO A 411 -8.70 -1.27 -7.62
CA PRO A 411 -9.02 -1.42 -9.03
C PRO A 411 -9.57 -2.81 -9.38
N TYR A 412 -9.32 -3.83 -8.54
CA TYR A 412 -9.83 -5.18 -8.77
C TYR A 412 -11.35 -5.26 -8.52
N SER A 413 -11.82 -4.72 -7.40
CA SER A 413 -13.24 -4.67 -7.08
C SER A 413 -14.01 -3.64 -7.91
N SER A 414 -13.30 -2.64 -8.47
CA SER A 414 -13.89 -1.58 -9.28
C SER A 414 -14.26 -2.01 -10.70
N LEU A 415 -13.68 -3.09 -11.21
CA LEU A 415 -13.91 -3.61 -12.55
C LEU A 415 -14.55 -5.01 -12.48
N ASN A 416 -15.68 -5.21 -13.17
CA ASN A 416 -16.26 -6.53 -13.28
C ASN A 416 -15.34 -7.44 -14.13
N PRO A 417 -14.79 -8.54 -13.58
CA PRO A 417 -13.83 -9.39 -14.29
C PRO A 417 -14.39 -10.09 -15.52
N ARG A 418 -15.73 -10.15 -15.65
CA ARG A 418 -16.44 -10.79 -16.77
C ARG A 418 -16.77 -9.83 -17.91
N ILE A 419 -16.45 -8.54 -17.77
CA ILE A 419 -16.77 -7.50 -18.77
C ILE A 419 -15.47 -6.98 -19.37
N MET A 420 -15.40 -6.87 -20.71
CA MET A 420 -14.26 -6.29 -21.41
C MET A 420 -14.06 -4.81 -21.00
N VAL A 421 -12.83 -4.37 -20.92
CA VAL A 421 -12.44 -3.01 -20.50
C VAL A 421 -13.17 -1.93 -21.29
N GLY A 422 -13.19 -2.02 -22.62
CA GLY A 422 -13.89 -1.04 -23.46
C GLY A 422 -15.39 -0.97 -23.21
N THR A 423 -16.01 -2.11 -22.88
CA THR A 423 -17.43 -2.16 -22.51
C THR A 423 -17.68 -1.53 -21.15
N ALA A 424 -16.82 -1.82 -20.14
CA ALA A 424 -16.93 -1.26 -18.81
C ALA A 424 -16.79 0.28 -18.80
N ILE A 425 -15.89 0.85 -19.62
CA ILE A 425 -15.77 2.30 -19.79
C ILE A 425 -16.98 2.86 -20.59
N SER A 426 -17.41 2.17 -21.65
CA SER A 426 -18.53 2.59 -22.52
C SER A 426 -19.87 2.62 -21.78
N GLU A 427 -20.02 1.85 -20.70
CA GLU A 427 -21.24 1.79 -19.89
C GLU A 427 -21.58 3.15 -19.25
N THR A 428 -20.57 3.87 -18.76
CA THR A 428 -20.75 5.22 -18.20
C THR A 428 -21.32 6.20 -19.23
N LEU A 429 -20.82 6.16 -20.47
CA LEU A 429 -21.33 6.97 -21.58
C LEU A 429 -22.77 6.56 -21.96
N LYS A 430 -23.10 5.26 -21.94
CA LYS A 430 -24.43 4.76 -22.26
C LYS A 430 -25.48 5.26 -21.26
N VAL A 431 -25.11 5.38 -20.00
CA VAL A 431 -26.03 5.82 -18.92
C VAL A 431 -26.26 7.34 -18.97
N HIS A 432 -25.20 8.12 -19.23
CA HIS A 432 -25.23 9.57 -19.06
C HIS A 432 -25.33 10.37 -20.37
N GLU A 433 -25.02 9.76 -21.52
CA GLU A 433 -24.99 10.44 -22.82
C GLU A 433 -25.79 9.69 -23.88
N LYS A 434 -26.45 10.44 -24.76
CA LYS A 434 -27.23 9.89 -25.88
C LYS A 434 -26.32 9.63 -27.10
N LEU A 435 -25.21 8.91 -26.92
CA LEU A 435 -24.28 8.57 -27.99
C LEU A 435 -24.63 7.21 -28.62
N ASN A 436 -24.42 7.08 -29.93
CA ASN A 436 -24.53 5.79 -30.60
C ASN A 436 -23.30 4.88 -30.29
N ARG A 437 -23.34 3.62 -30.73
CA ARG A 437 -22.29 2.64 -30.41
C ARG A 437 -20.91 3.03 -30.96
N VAL A 438 -20.86 3.62 -32.14
CA VAL A 438 -19.60 4.02 -32.81
C VAL A 438 -18.97 5.20 -32.08
N GLU A 439 -19.78 6.23 -31.76
CA GLU A 439 -19.34 7.41 -31.03
C GLU A 439 -18.80 7.04 -29.65
N ARG A 440 -19.49 6.16 -28.90
CA ARG A 440 -19.00 5.66 -27.60
C ARG A 440 -17.65 4.96 -27.74
N LYS A 441 -17.52 4.06 -28.73
CA LYS A 441 -16.26 3.35 -28.97
C LYS A 441 -15.12 4.33 -29.28
N THR A 442 -15.36 5.31 -30.15
CA THR A 442 -14.36 6.33 -30.49
C THR A 442 -13.93 7.13 -29.25
N ARG A 443 -14.88 7.53 -28.41
CA ARG A 443 -14.57 8.29 -27.18
C ARG A 443 -13.78 7.44 -26.17
N VAL A 444 -14.15 6.17 -25.99
CA VAL A 444 -13.40 5.23 -25.14
C VAL A 444 -11.98 5.02 -25.66
N LEU A 445 -11.78 4.84 -26.97
CA LEU A 445 -10.44 4.67 -27.55
C LEU A 445 -9.57 5.92 -27.32
N LYS A 446 -10.10 7.12 -27.52
CA LYS A 446 -9.41 8.38 -27.20
C LYS A 446 -9.03 8.49 -25.73
N MET A 447 -9.91 8.04 -24.83
CA MET A 447 -9.62 8.06 -23.40
C MET A 447 -8.57 7.01 -23.01
N LEU A 448 -8.60 5.81 -23.60
CA LEU A 448 -7.56 4.80 -23.43
C LEU A 448 -6.18 5.32 -23.85
N GLU A 449 -6.10 6.03 -24.97
CA GLU A 449 -4.87 6.68 -25.43
C GLU A 449 -4.37 7.73 -24.41
N LYS A 450 -5.26 8.57 -23.87
CA LYS A 450 -4.91 9.57 -22.84
C LYS A 450 -4.35 8.97 -21.56
N VAL A 451 -4.68 7.71 -21.25
CA VAL A 451 -4.14 6.99 -20.07
C VAL A 451 -3.01 6.02 -20.45
N ASP A 452 -2.34 6.23 -21.59
CA ASP A 452 -1.24 5.41 -22.12
C ASP A 452 -1.62 3.92 -22.28
N MET A 453 -2.85 3.66 -22.72
CA MET A 453 -3.33 2.32 -23.03
C MET A 453 -3.51 2.13 -24.52
N LYS A 454 -3.18 0.94 -25.03
CA LYS A 454 -3.29 0.64 -26.45
C LYS A 454 -4.74 0.41 -26.88
N PRO A 455 -5.13 0.71 -28.14
CA PRO A 455 -6.47 0.46 -28.67
C PRO A 455 -6.93 -1.00 -28.56
N GLU A 456 -6.01 -1.95 -28.73
CA GLU A 456 -6.27 -3.39 -28.61
C GLU A 456 -6.74 -3.81 -27.20
N HIS A 457 -6.43 -3.02 -26.17
CA HIS A 457 -6.86 -3.25 -24.80
C HIS A 457 -8.38 -3.10 -24.61
N PHE A 458 -9.06 -2.45 -25.54
CA PHE A 458 -10.52 -2.32 -25.54
C PHE A 458 -11.24 -3.67 -25.43
N ASN A 459 -10.74 -4.70 -26.10
CA ASN A 459 -11.36 -6.03 -26.19
C ASN A 459 -10.80 -7.03 -25.16
N ARG A 460 -9.93 -6.60 -24.24
CA ARG A 460 -9.37 -7.48 -23.21
C ARG A 460 -10.16 -7.39 -21.90
N TYR A 461 -10.07 -8.45 -21.11
CA TYR A 461 -10.69 -8.54 -19.78
C TYR A 461 -9.76 -7.97 -18.69
N PRO A 462 -10.30 -7.49 -17.55
CA PRO A 462 -9.49 -6.90 -16.49
C PRO A 462 -8.36 -7.80 -15.96
N HIS A 463 -8.55 -9.11 -15.92
CA HIS A 463 -7.54 -10.06 -15.43
C HIS A 463 -6.27 -10.12 -16.29
N ALA A 464 -6.32 -9.66 -17.57
CA ALA A 464 -5.17 -9.62 -18.47
C ALA A 464 -4.24 -8.41 -18.22
N PHE A 465 -4.50 -7.58 -17.19
CA PHE A 465 -3.76 -6.36 -16.91
C PHE A 465 -3.06 -6.38 -15.55
N SER A 466 -1.91 -5.70 -15.47
CA SER A 466 -1.23 -5.44 -14.19
C SER A 466 -2.04 -4.48 -13.31
N GLY A 467 -1.69 -4.39 -12.02
CA GLY A 467 -2.34 -3.47 -11.07
C GLY A 467 -2.35 -2.01 -11.56
N GLY A 468 -1.21 -1.51 -12.01
CA GLY A 468 -1.09 -0.15 -12.54
C GLY A 468 -1.89 0.08 -13.84
N GLN A 469 -1.93 -0.90 -14.74
CA GLN A 469 -2.77 -0.83 -15.93
C GLN A 469 -4.26 -0.82 -15.58
N ARG A 470 -4.69 -1.63 -14.60
CA ARG A 470 -6.08 -1.60 -14.10
C ARG A 470 -6.41 -0.24 -13.48
N GLN A 471 -5.48 0.35 -12.72
CA GLN A 471 -5.67 1.69 -12.16
C GLN A 471 -5.88 2.74 -13.26
N ARG A 472 -5.07 2.70 -14.33
CA ARG A 472 -5.26 3.58 -15.50
C ARG A 472 -6.63 3.38 -16.16
N ILE A 473 -7.13 2.14 -16.24
CA ILE A 473 -8.46 1.82 -16.77
C ILE A 473 -9.57 2.40 -15.88
N VAL A 474 -9.46 2.31 -14.56
CA VAL A 474 -10.43 2.88 -13.62
C VAL A 474 -10.43 4.40 -13.70
N ILE A 475 -9.25 5.05 -13.83
CA ILE A 475 -9.12 6.48 -14.07
C ILE A 475 -9.78 6.86 -15.40
N ALA A 476 -9.51 6.11 -16.49
CA ALA A 476 -10.16 6.33 -17.79
C ALA A 476 -11.68 6.25 -17.71
N ARG A 477 -12.21 5.28 -16.97
CA ARG A 477 -13.66 5.13 -16.76
C ARG A 477 -14.26 6.37 -16.07
N ALA A 478 -13.63 6.85 -15.03
CA ALA A 478 -14.09 8.03 -14.29
C ALA A 478 -14.04 9.31 -15.14
N LEU A 479 -12.96 9.49 -15.93
CA LEU A 479 -12.74 10.71 -16.70
C LEU A 479 -13.39 10.73 -18.09
N THR A 480 -13.96 9.62 -18.55
CA THR A 480 -14.59 9.52 -19.89
C THR A 480 -15.80 10.46 -20.06
N LEU A 481 -16.44 10.89 -18.97
CA LEU A 481 -17.55 11.84 -18.95
C LEU A 481 -17.11 13.32 -18.90
N ASP A 482 -15.80 13.59 -18.91
CA ASP A 482 -15.20 14.92 -18.72
C ASP A 482 -15.79 15.64 -17.47
N PRO A 483 -15.67 15.02 -16.26
CA PRO A 483 -16.28 15.58 -15.04
C PRO A 483 -15.56 16.85 -14.60
N GLY A 484 -16.31 17.80 -14.02
CA GLY A 484 -15.73 19.00 -13.41
C GLY A 484 -15.07 18.75 -12.05
N PHE A 485 -15.43 17.63 -11.39
CA PHE A 485 -14.96 17.28 -10.05
C PHE A 485 -14.69 15.77 -9.91
N VAL A 486 -13.55 15.41 -9.34
CA VAL A 486 -13.13 14.01 -9.17
C VAL A 486 -12.63 13.76 -7.74
N VAL A 487 -13.11 12.69 -7.12
CA VAL A 487 -12.57 12.18 -5.85
C VAL A 487 -11.69 10.97 -6.14
N PHE A 488 -10.44 11.02 -5.72
CA PHE A 488 -9.50 9.90 -5.73
C PHE A 488 -9.43 9.32 -4.32
N ASP A 489 -10.02 8.15 -4.10
CA ASP A 489 -10.06 7.49 -2.79
C ASP A 489 -8.97 6.44 -2.71
N GLU A 490 -7.84 6.75 -2.06
CA GLU A 490 -6.65 5.90 -1.90
C GLU A 490 -6.18 5.20 -3.20
N SER A 491 -6.33 5.89 -4.32
CA SER A 491 -6.22 5.32 -5.66
C SER A 491 -4.80 4.88 -6.08
N VAL A 492 -3.78 5.18 -5.29
CA VAL A 492 -2.37 4.81 -5.59
C VAL A 492 -1.68 4.03 -4.45
N SER A 493 -2.39 3.77 -3.35
CA SER A 493 -1.80 3.19 -2.14
C SER A 493 -1.35 1.72 -2.27
N ALA A 494 -1.95 0.97 -3.20
CA ALA A 494 -1.64 -0.44 -3.44
C ALA A 494 -0.67 -0.66 -4.61
N LEU A 495 -0.03 0.41 -5.12
CA LEU A 495 0.86 0.34 -6.27
C LEU A 495 2.33 0.39 -5.82
N ASP A 496 3.19 -0.35 -6.52
CA ASP A 496 4.65 -0.23 -6.36
C ASP A 496 5.10 1.21 -6.66
N VAL A 497 6.18 1.66 -6.03
CA VAL A 497 6.68 3.05 -6.09
C VAL A 497 6.85 3.55 -7.52
N SER A 498 7.36 2.72 -8.44
CA SER A 498 7.55 3.11 -9.85
C SER A 498 6.24 3.28 -10.61
N VAL A 499 5.29 2.37 -10.37
CA VAL A 499 3.94 2.42 -10.96
C VAL A 499 3.16 3.59 -10.36
N GLN A 500 3.32 3.83 -9.06
CA GLN A 500 2.75 4.99 -8.37
C GLN A 500 3.22 6.30 -9.02
N ALA A 501 4.52 6.47 -9.27
CA ALA A 501 5.07 7.64 -9.95
C ALA A 501 4.45 7.86 -11.33
N GLN A 502 4.30 6.79 -12.13
CA GLN A 502 3.65 6.86 -13.44
C GLN A 502 2.19 7.30 -13.35
N VAL A 503 1.43 6.76 -12.38
CA VAL A 503 0.00 7.11 -12.19
C VAL A 503 -0.15 8.54 -11.67
N LEU A 504 0.74 9.01 -10.78
CA LEU A 504 0.75 10.39 -10.29
C LEU A 504 1.04 11.38 -11.40
N ASN A 505 2.04 11.11 -12.26
CA ASN A 505 2.31 11.90 -13.46
C ASN A 505 1.10 11.93 -14.39
N LEU A 506 0.48 10.78 -14.64
CA LEU A 506 -0.73 10.68 -15.46
C LEU A 506 -1.87 11.54 -14.91
N ILE A 507 -2.14 11.50 -13.60
CA ILE A 507 -3.19 12.32 -12.96
C ILE A 507 -2.88 13.80 -13.15
N ASN A 508 -1.62 14.24 -12.99
CA ASN A 508 -1.20 15.61 -13.21
C ASN A 508 -1.41 16.05 -14.69
N ASP A 509 -1.02 15.19 -15.64
CA ASP A 509 -1.17 15.47 -17.08
C ASP A 509 -2.66 15.53 -17.48
N LEU A 510 -3.48 14.61 -16.97
CA LEU A 510 -4.92 14.61 -17.19
C LEU A 510 -5.60 15.83 -16.55
N LYS A 511 -5.18 16.23 -15.34
CA LYS A 511 -5.69 17.45 -14.70
C LYS A 511 -5.37 18.69 -15.52
N LYS A 512 -4.14 18.83 -16.02
CA LYS A 512 -3.75 19.94 -16.91
C LYS A 512 -4.57 19.97 -18.21
N SER A 513 -4.84 18.80 -18.80
CA SER A 513 -5.54 18.71 -20.09
C SER A 513 -7.07 18.80 -20.01
N LEU A 514 -7.68 18.38 -18.89
CA LEU A 514 -9.14 18.30 -18.70
C LEU A 514 -9.67 19.38 -17.77
N GLY A 515 -8.82 20.02 -16.93
CA GLY A 515 -9.18 21.15 -16.07
C GLY A 515 -10.08 20.82 -14.88
N PHE A 516 -10.18 19.57 -14.45
CA PHE A 516 -11.05 19.18 -13.32
C PHE A 516 -10.48 19.61 -11.96
N THR A 517 -11.39 19.81 -11.01
CA THR A 517 -11.07 19.99 -9.59
C THR A 517 -10.99 18.61 -8.92
N ALA A 518 -10.06 18.43 -7.98
CA ALA A 518 -9.87 17.12 -7.36
C ALA A 518 -9.88 17.17 -5.84
N VAL A 519 -10.43 16.13 -5.23
CA VAL A 519 -10.16 15.74 -3.84
C VAL A 519 -9.35 14.45 -3.85
N PHE A 520 -8.20 14.45 -3.20
CA PHE A 520 -7.31 13.30 -3.13
C PHE A 520 -7.22 12.79 -1.70
N ILE A 521 -7.79 11.61 -1.45
CA ILE A 521 -7.76 10.94 -0.15
C ILE A 521 -6.58 9.98 -0.13
N SER A 522 -5.71 10.11 0.86
CA SER A 522 -4.57 9.19 1.06
C SER A 522 -4.21 9.10 2.54
N HIS A 523 -3.59 8.00 2.91
CA HIS A 523 -2.86 7.88 4.17
C HIS A 523 -1.36 8.21 4.00
N ASP A 524 -0.88 8.33 2.76
CA ASP A 524 0.50 8.72 2.43
C ASP A 524 0.61 10.24 2.25
N LEU A 525 1.23 10.88 3.25
CA LEU A 525 1.49 12.31 3.26
C LEU A 525 2.47 12.77 2.16
N SER A 526 3.37 11.89 1.70
CA SER A 526 4.32 12.21 0.63
C SER A 526 3.60 12.42 -0.69
N VAL A 527 2.60 11.57 -0.98
CA VAL A 527 1.74 11.69 -2.17
C VAL A 527 0.91 12.99 -2.10
N ILE A 528 0.34 13.28 -0.92
CA ILE A 528 -0.44 14.51 -0.72
C ILE A 528 0.43 15.75 -0.90
N ARG A 529 1.64 15.76 -0.35
CA ARG A 529 2.59 16.86 -0.52
C ARG A 529 2.93 17.11 -1.98
N TYR A 530 3.11 16.04 -2.74
CA TYR A 530 3.44 16.12 -4.17
C TYR A 530 2.27 16.60 -5.05
N LEU A 531 1.01 16.17 -4.75
CA LEU A 531 -0.14 16.46 -5.61
C LEU A 531 -0.96 17.69 -5.21
N CYS A 532 -1.15 17.89 -3.89
CA CYS A 532 -2.22 18.74 -3.38
C CYS A 532 -1.78 20.19 -3.13
N ASP A 533 -2.69 21.13 -3.34
CA ASP A 533 -2.51 22.56 -3.03
C ASP A 533 -2.70 22.82 -1.55
N ARG A 534 -3.77 22.26 -1.00
CA ARG A 534 -4.17 22.35 0.41
C ARG A 534 -4.43 20.96 0.95
N VAL A 535 -4.34 20.81 2.27
CA VAL A 535 -4.61 19.57 2.98
C VAL A 535 -5.54 19.77 4.17
N LEU A 536 -6.42 18.80 4.38
CA LEU A 536 -7.24 18.61 5.57
C LEU A 536 -6.72 17.38 6.30
N VAL A 537 -6.39 17.54 7.57
CA VAL A 537 -5.97 16.42 8.44
C VAL A 537 -7.17 15.99 9.26
N MET A 538 -7.57 14.72 9.13
CA MET A 538 -8.72 14.14 9.82
C MET A 538 -8.30 13.17 10.92
N GLU A 539 -8.85 13.36 12.12
CA GLU A 539 -8.74 12.43 13.25
C GLU A 539 -10.12 12.16 13.84
N LYS A 540 -10.51 10.88 13.94
CA LYS A 540 -11.78 10.44 14.58
C LYS A 540 -13.03 11.21 14.10
N GLY A 541 -13.12 11.46 12.80
CA GLY A 541 -14.25 12.14 12.18
C GLY A 541 -14.21 13.67 12.22
N LEU A 542 -13.18 14.28 12.79
CA LEU A 542 -12.99 15.73 12.89
C LEU A 542 -11.86 16.20 11.97
N ILE A 543 -11.93 17.42 11.46
CA ILE A 543 -10.80 18.13 10.86
C ILE A 543 -10.01 18.77 12.00
N VAL A 544 -8.78 18.28 12.25
CA VAL A 544 -7.92 18.76 13.34
C VAL A 544 -6.92 19.82 12.88
N GLU A 545 -6.62 19.85 11.58
CA GLU A 545 -5.74 20.86 10.97
C GLU A 545 -6.06 21.02 9.49
N SER A 546 -5.92 22.24 8.96
CA SER A 546 -6.09 22.54 7.54
C SER A 546 -5.20 23.71 7.12
N GLY A 547 -4.78 23.71 5.85
CA GLY A 547 -3.99 24.80 5.30
C GLY A 547 -3.30 24.44 3.98
N PRO A 548 -2.46 25.35 3.44
CA PRO A 548 -1.55 25.05 2.34
C PRO A 548 -0.68 23.84 2.69
N THR A 549 -0.53 22.91 1.77
CA THR A 549 0.13 21.61 2.03
C THR A 549 1.54 21.78 2.59
N GLU A 550 2.37 22.65 1.99
CA GLU A 550 3.73 22.89 2.47
C GLU A 550 3.77 23.52 3.88
N THR A 551 2.79 24.37 4.22
CA THR A 551 2.71 24.97 5.56
C THR A 551 2.39 23.92 6.62
N VAL A 552 1.39 23.07 6.36
CA VAL A 552 0.99 22.01 7.29
C VAL A 552 2.11 20.97 7.46
N TYR A 553 2.83 20.68 6.37
CA TYR A 553 3.94 19.75 6.40
C TYR A 553 5.15 20.28 7.17
N THR A 554 5.53 21.56 6.95
CA THR A 554 6.73 22.17 7.54
C THR A 554 6.49 22.65 8.98
N TYR A 555 5.30 23.18 9.26
CA TYR A 555 4.93 23.77 10.54
C TYR A 555 3.61 23.17 11.09
N PRO A 556 3.58 21.87 11.41
CA PRO A 556 2.39 21.22 11.92
C PRO A 556 1.98 21.80 13.28
N LYS A 557 0.74 22.25 13.39
CA LYS A 557 0.20 22.88 14.61
C LYS A 557 -0.23 21.84 15.64
N THR A 558 -0.83 20.72 15.19
CA THR A 558 -1.34 19.70 16.10
C THR A 558 -0.31 18.62 16.38
N LYS A 559 -0.38 18.01 17.57
CA LYS A 559 0.45 16.83 17.91
C LYS A 559 0.16 15.66 16.98
N TYR A 560 -1.10 15.53 16.56
CA TYR A 560 -1.52 14.47 15.65
C TYR A 560 -0.87 14.61 14.27
N THR A 561 -0.95 15.79 13.66
CA THR A 561 -0.30 16.06 12.35
C THR A 561 1.20 15.81 12.44
N ARG A 562 1.86 16.28 13.50
CA ARG A 562 3.29 16.03 13.72
C ARG A 562 3.60 14.54 13.78
N SER A 563 2.80 13.76 14.53
CA SER A 563 3.01 12.31 14.62
C SER A 563 2.80 11.57 13.30
N LEU A 564 1.93 12.08 12.42
CA LEU A 564 1.75 11.52 11.07
C LEU A 564 2.97 11.81 10.17
N ILE A 565 3.53 13.04 10.27
CA ILE A 565 4.72 13.43 9.50
C ILE A 565 5.95 12.65 9.97
N ASP A 566 6.15 12.52 11.29
CA ASP A 566 7.26 11.76 11.90
C ASP A 566 7.19 10.25 11.61
N ALA A 567 6.04 9.77 11.15
CA ALA A 567 5.84 8.37 10.79
C ALA A 567 6.14 8.08 9.30
N ILE A 568 6.45 9.10 8.49
CA ILE A 568 6.79 8.91 7.06
C ILE A 568 8.11 8.14 6.95
N PRO A 569 8.15 7.00 6.25
CA PRO A 569 9.36 6.21 6.11
C PRO A 569 10.49 6.97 5.40
N GLY A 570 11.72 6.86 5.93
CA GLY A 570 12.91 7.49 5.35
C GLY A 570 12.96 9.01 5.48
N SER A 571 12.17 9.59 6.39
CA SER A 571 12.25 11.01 6.76
C SER A 571 13.41 11.30 7.72
N SER A 572 13.87 10.28 8.46
CA SER A 572 15.04 10.38 9.33
C SER A 572 16.34 10.26 8.52
N PRO A 573 17.41 11.04 8.84
CA PRO A 573 18.72 10.80 8.26
C PRO A 573 19.16 9.36 8.59
N LEU A 574 19.84 8.70 7.64
CA LEU A 574 20.41 7.37 7.86
C LEU A 574 21.21 7.38 9.18
N PRO A 575 20.98 6.42 10.10
CA PRO A 575 21.65 6.43 11.39
C PRO A 575 23.17 6.49 11.20
N PRO A 576 23.88 7.37 11.94
CA PRO A 576 25.32 7.24 12.06
C PRO A 576 25.60 5.90 12.76
N HIS A 577 26.51 5.10 12.28
CA HIS A 577 26.93 3.74 12.63
C HIS A 577 26.62 3.22 14.01
#